data_5b9fc6465660ee9d087498daad22de95
#
_entry.id   5b9fc6465660ee9d087498daad22de95
#
_cell.length_a   1.000
_cell.length_b   1.000
_cell.length_c   1.000
_cell.angle_alpha   90.00
_cell.angle_beta   90.00
_cell.angle_gamma   90.00
#
_symmetry.space_group_name_H-M   'P 1'
#
loop_
_entity.id
_entity.type
_entity.pdbx_description
1 polymer ?
#
loop_
_entity_poly.entity_id
_entity_poly.type
_entity_poly.pdbx_seq_one_letter_code
_entity_poly.pdbx_strand_id
1 'polypeptide(L)'
;MQVGSRTLIMNPVSGTGDHAELVRQLARGKGFAVWETEGAGDGRALGRRAGEEGVSEIAVCGGDGTINEVLRGLNAADHLDEVTLNVIPGGTANLLAGALGIRDIRHGFDLTDKGEIRSLDVGMADGEPFMVSCIAGFPADASTAASGELKERLGTLAFVVTGIQEAVEFEGLELRLDLHGGGGSDSWEGSAVTVLVGNARRFIEEGGQADMEDGLFDVAVVEDVPAGNLAVEAAIHRLLGEGTDSVHHFRAAQVTVTSDDPVTFSRDGEIAEHDRATMYTRPQALDVRVGPEYEPRPD
;
A
#
# COMPACT_ATOMS: atom_id res chain seq x y z
N MET A 1 5.48 -31.18 17.97
CA MET A 1 4.83 -30.01 17.39
C MET A 1 5.23 -28.83 18.27
N GLN A 2 6.14 -27.96 17.80
CA GLN A 2 6.28 -26.67 18.42
C GLN A 2 4.98 -25.92 18.11
N VAL A 3 4.29 -25.49 19.16
CA VAL A 3 3.17 -24.56 19.02
C VAL A 3 3.80 -23.29 18.43
N GLY A 4 3.40 -22.90 17.21
CA GLY A 4 3.92 -21.70 16.56
C GLY A 4 3.76 -20.51 17.51
N SER A 5 4.82 -19.73 17.67
CA SER A 5 4.78 -18.57 18.54
C SER A 5 3.94 -17.47 17.89
N ARG A 6 3.00 -16.90 18.65
CA ARG A 6 2.17 -15.77 18.21
C ARG A 6 2.76 -14.48 18.78
N THR A 7 3.08 -13.53 17.93
CA THR A 7 3.66 -12.24 18.36
C THR A 7 2.83 -11.10 17.80
N LEU A 8 2.51 -10.13 18.67
CA LEU A 8 1.95 -8.84 18.27
C LEU A 8 3.07 -7.80 18.27
N ILE A 9 3.28 -7.14 17.13
CA ILE A 9 4.10 -5.93 17.03
C ILE A 9 3.16 -4.74 17.01
N MET A 10 3.31 -3.80 17.96
CA MET A 10 2.40 -2.68 18.12
C MET A 10 3.15 -1.35 18.15
N ASN A 11 2.63 -0.38 17.40
CA ASN A 11 2.99 1.02 17.57
C ASN A 11 1.98 1.69 18.53
N PRO A 12 2.35 1.93 19.81
CA PRO A 12 1.41 2.38 20.83
C PRO A 12 0.95 3.84 20.65
N VAL A 13 1.64 4.61 19.81
CA VAL A 13 1.33 6.03 19.54
C VAL A 13 0.71 6.27 18.16
N SER A 14 0.42 5.20 17.40
CA SER A 14 -0.24 5.35 16.10
C SER A 14 -1.67 5.90 16.23
N GLY A 15 -2.14 6.60 15.20
CA GLY A 15 -3.46 7.22 15.21
C GLY A 15 -3.63 8.23 16.36
N THR A 16 -4.62 8.00 17.23
CA THR A 16 -4.87 8.82 18.44
C THR A 16 -4.08 8.35 19.66
N GLY A 17 -3.45 7.17 19.61
CA GLY A 17 -2.73 6.56 20.72
C GLY A 17 -3.61 5.96 21.83
N ASP A 18 -4.92 6.12 21.78
CA ASP A 18 -5.85 5.67 22.85
C ASP A 18 -6.07 4.15 22.88
N HIS A 19 -5.62 3.44 21.84
CA HIS A 19 -5.87 2.02 21.63
C HIS A 19 -4.92 1.08 22.40
N ALA A 20 -3.76 1.56 22.84
CA ALA A 20 -2.66 0.71 23.30
C ALA A 20 -3.06 -0.25 24.43
N GLU A 21 -3.79 0.23 25.45
CA GLU A 21 -4.20 -0.63 26.57
C GLU A 21 -5.21 -1.70 26.16
N LEU A 22 -6.18 -1.34 25.34
CA LEU A 22 -7.14 -2.30 24.77
C LEU A 22 -6.42 -3.40 23.97
N VAL A 23 -5.47 -3.01 23.13
CA VAL A 23 -4.69 -3.93 22.28
C VAL A 23 -3.86 -4.88 23.14
N ARG A 24 -3.16 -4.38 24.19
CA ARG A 24 -2.42 -5.25 25.12
C ARG A 24 -3.33 -6.28 25.80
N GLN A 25 -4.52 -5.86 26.21
CA GLN A 25 -5.49 -6.77 26.86
C GLN A 25 -5.97 -7.84 25.91
N LEU A 26 -6.38 -7.45 24.69
CA LEU A 26 -6.87 -8.39 23.67
C LEU A 26 -5.77 -9.37 23.23
N ALA A 27 -4.54 -8.87 22.98
CA ALA A 27 -3.41 -9.68 22.58
C ALA A 27 -3.07 -10.76 23.62
N ARG A 28 -3.00 -10.38 24.90
CA ARG A 28 -2.77 -11.34 26.00
C ARG A 28 -3.89 -12.38 26.09
N GLY A 29 -5.14 -11.96 25.93
CA GLY A 29 -6.30 -12.87 25.92
C GLY A 29 -6.28 -13.87 24.77
N LYS A 30 -5.59 -13.55 23.69
CA LYS A 30 -5.41 -14.38 22.49
C LYS A 30 -4.05 -15.12 22.45
N GLY A 31 -3.23 -15.00 23.51
CA GLY A 31 -1.96 -15.69 23.61
C GLY A 31 -0.81 -15.10 22.78
N PHE A 32 -0.90 -13.85 22.37
CA PHE A 32 0.19 -13.14 21.71
C PHE A 32 1.22 -12.63 22.72
N ALA A 33 2.51 -12.82 22.41
CA ALA A 33 3.58 -12.01 23.01
C ALA A 33 3.50 -10.59 22.42
N VAL A 34 3.62 -9.56 23.27
CA VAL A 34 3.49 -8.16 22.82
C VAL A 34 4.87 -7.53 22.76
N TRP A 35 5.25 -7.04 21.58
CA TRP A 35 6.43 -6.24 21.32
C TRP A 35 5.99 -4.85 20.85
N GLU A 36 6.54 -3.82 21.45
CA GLU A 36 6.14 -2.43 21.17
C GLU A 36 7.28 -1.66 20.50
N THR A 37 6.93 -0.81 19.56
CA THR A 37 7.87 0.15 18.98
C THR A 37 8.05 1.33 19.94
N GLU A 38 9.25 1.88 20.02
CA GLU A 38 9.59 3.07 20.80
C GLU A 38 9.88 4.27 19.89
N GLY A 39 10.15 4.02 18.57
CA GLY A 39 10.47 5.05 17.60
C GLY A 39 10.37 4.57 16.16
N ALA A 40 10.68 5.47 15.23
CA ALA A 40 10.72 5.17 13.79
C ALA A 40 11.80 4.11 13.48
N GLY A 41 11.47 3.15 12.61
CA GLY A 41 12.35 2.04 12.23
C GLY A 41 12.31 0.83 13.15
N ASP A 42 11.71 0.94 14.36
CA ASP A 42 11.60 -0.18 15.28
C ASP A 42 10.71 -1.29 14.73
N GLY A 43 9.68 -0.94 13.97
CA GLY A 43 8.83 -1.92 13.28
C GLY A 43 9.66 -2.85 12.40
N ARG A 44 10.62 -2.30 11.64
CA ARG A 44 11.55 -3.08 10.81
C ARG A 44 12.46 -3.98 11.65
N ALA A 45 13.01 -3.45 12.74
CA ALA A 45 13.88 -4.22 13.62
C ALA A 45 13.13 -5.38 14.29
N LEU A 46 11.87 -5.14 14.75
CA LEU A 46 11.02 -6.15 15.38
C LEU A 46 10.53 -7.18 14.36
N GLY A 47 10.17 -6.76 13.14
CA GLY A 47 9.82 -7.68 12.05
C GLY A 47 10.98 -8.61 11.69
N ARG A 48 12.19 -8.06 11.55
CA ARG A 48 13.40 -8.85 11.30
C ARG A 48 13.65 -9.85 12.42
N ARG A 49 13.57 -9.40 13.68
CA ARG A 49 13.71 -10.26 14.84
C ARG A 49 12.69 -11.39 14.84
N ALA A 50 11.43 -11.10 14.48
CA ALA A 50 10.38 -12.11 14.41
C ALA A 50 10.71 -13.19 13.38
N GLY A 51 11.23 -12.80 12.20
CA GLY A 51 11.72 -13.74 11.19
C GLY A 51 12.89 -14.57 11.69
N GLU A 52 13.91 -13.95 12.29
CA GLU A 52 15.09 -14.65 12.84
C GLU A 52 14.72 -15.63 13.98
N GLU A 53 13.66 -15.33 14.76
CA GLU A 53 13.13 -16.22 15.81
C GLU A 53 12.15 -17.28 15.28
N GLY A 54 11.81 -17.25 13.97
CA GLY A 54 10.89 -18.21 13.32
C GLY A 54 9.45 -18.09 13.82
N VAL A 55 8.97 -16.86 14.05
CA VAL A 55 7.58 -16.60 14.45
C VAL A 55 6.65 -16.90 13.30
N SER A 56 5.73 -17.84 13.46
CA SER A 56 4.82 -18.29 12.39
C SER A 56 3.53 -17.48 12.28
N GLU A 57 3.13 -16.74 13.31
CA GLU A 57 1.93 -15.90 13.30
C GLU A 57 2.21 -14.54 13.92
N ILE A 58 2.12 -13.49 13.11
CA ILE A 58 2.39 -12.10 13.51
C ILE A 58 1.11 -11.29 13.40
N ALA A 59 0.73 -10.60 14.48
CA ALA A 59 -0.22 -9.52 14.43
C ALA A 59 0.54 -8.18 14.41
N VAL A 60 0.12 -7.24 13.56
CA VAL A 60 0.68 -5.89 13.52
C VAL A 60 -0.42 -4.89 13.85
N CYS A 61 -0.24 -4.14 14.94
CA CYS A 61 -1.15 -3.07 15.33
C CYS A 61 -0.49 -1.71 15.10
N GLY A 62 -1.05 -0.97 14.16
CA GLY A 62 -0.55 0.35 13.76
C GLY A 62 -1.25 0.85 12.50
N GLY A 63 -0.69 1.88 11.88
CA GLY A 63 -1.07 2.33 10.55
C GLY A 63 -0.30 1.58 9.46
N ASP A 64 -0.59 1.92 8.19
CA ASP A 64 0.02 1.28 7.02
C ASP A 64 1.56 1.35 7.05
N GLY A 65 2.15 2.46 7.53
CA GLY A 65 3.59 2.60 7.72
C GLY A 65 4.19 1.60 8.71
N THR A 66 3.52 1.33 9.84
CA THR A 66 3.98 0.32 10.80
C THR A 66 3.94 -1.07 10.19
N ILE A 67 2.90 -1.39 9.42
CA ILE A 67 2.77 -2.67 8.73
C ILE A 67 3.91 -2.82 7.72
N ASN A 68 4.16 -1.78 6.92
CA ASN A 68 5.24 -1.76 5.93
C ASN A 68 6.62 -1.97 6.59
N GLU A 69 6.95 -1.26 7.69
CA GLU A 69 8.19 -1.47 8.43
C GLU A 69 8.36 -2.94 8.86
N VAL A 70 7.30 -3.57 9.40
CA VAL A 70 7.35 -4.98 9.84
C VAL A 70 7.58 -5.91 8.65
N LEU A 71 6.87 -5.71 7.54
CA LEU A 71 7.05 -6.52 6.32
C LEU A 71 8.47 -6.40 5.76
N ARG A 72 9.06 -5.19 5.77
CA ARG A 72 10.46 -4.97 5.37
C ARG A 72 11.42 -5.71 6.28
N GLY A 73 11.12 -5.76 7.57
CA GLY A 73 11.90 -6.55 8.53
C GLY A 73 11.84 -8.05 8.24
N LEU A 74 10.65 -8.59 8.00
CA LEU A 74 10.43 -9.98 7.62
C LEU A 74 11.11 -10.34 6.30
N ASN A 75 11.00 -9.47 5.29
CA ASN A 75 11.68 -9.62 4.01
C ASN A 75 13.21 -9.65 4.17
N ALA A 76 13.77 -8.78 5.04
CA ALA A 76 15.20 -8.77 5.33
C ALA A 76 15.70 -10.03 6.06
N ALA A 77 14.82 -10.75 6.73
CA ALA A 77 15.08 -12.05 7.37
C ALA A 77 14.76 -13.24 6.44
N ASP A 78 14.34 -13.00 5.19
CA ASP A 78 13.90 -14.03 4.24
C ASP A 78 12.78 -14.93 4.83
N HIS A 79 11.80 -14.30 5.52
CA HIS A 79 10.76 -15.00 6.28
C HIS A 79 9.33 -14.53 5.91
N LEU A 80 9.19 -13.82 4.81
CA LEU A 80 7.91 -13.21 4.43
C LEU A 80 6.85 -14.26 4.05
N ASP A 81 7.26 -15.35 3.44
CA ASP A 81 6.42 -16.47 2.97
C ASP A 81 6.24 -17.59 4.01
N GLU A 82 6.85 -17.44 5.20
CA GLU A 82 6.74 -18.42 6.31
C GLU A 82 5.82 -17.95 7.44
N VAL A 83 5.24 -16.74 7.31
CA VAL A 83 4.44 -16.12 8.35
C VAL A 83 3.00 -15.89 7.93
N THR A 84 2.05 -16.06 8.86
CA THR A 84 0.68 -15.57 8.71
C THR A 84 0.55 -14.19 9.34
N LEU A 85 0.24 -13.17 8.53
CA LEU A 85 0.02 -11.80 8.99
C LEU A 85 -1.43 -11.59 9.44
N ASN A 86 -1.59 -10.94 10.58
CA ASN A 86 -2.87 -10.42 11.07
C ASN A 86 -2.77 -8.90 11.17
N VAL A 87 -3.62 -8.17 10.50
CA VAL A 87 -3.66 -6.71 10.55
C VAL A 87 -4.64 -6.24 11.61
N ILE A 88 -4.16 -5.37 12.51
CA ILE A 88 -4.98 -4.73 13.55
C ILE A 88 -4.94 -3.21 13.30
N PRO A 89 -6.01 -2.60 12.77
CA PRO A 89 -6.00 -1.20 12.36
C PRO A 89 -5.86 -0.26 13.57
N GLY A 90 -4.70 0.39 13.70
CA GLY A 90 -4.39 1.35 14.77
C GLY A 90 -3.95 2.72 14.24
N GLY A 91 -3.90 2.92 12.93
CA GLY A 91 -3.51 4.17 12.29
C GLY A 91 -4.69 5.08 11.93
N THR A 92 -4.40 6.11 11.12
CA THR A 92 -5.41 7.08 10.67
C THR A 92 -6.11 6.61 9.39
N ALA A 93 -5.37 6.15 8.38
CA ALA A 93 -5.93 5.77 7.08
C ALA A 93 -6.32 4.29 7.02
N ASN A 94 -5.42 3.39 7.50
CA ASN A 94 -5.63 1.95 7.56
C ASN A 94 -6.09 1.35 6.21
N LEU A 95 -5.42 1.75 5.13
CA LEU A 95 -5.79 1.39 3.76
C LEU A 95 -5.74 -0.11 3.53
N LEU A 96 -4.66 -0.76 3.99
CA LEU A 96 -4.52 -2.20 3.87
C LEU A 96 -5.61 -2.93 4.68
N ALA A 97 -5.91 -2.49 5.91
CA ALA A 97 -6.97 -3.10 6.70
C ALA A 97 -8.33 -2.99 6.01
N GLY A 98 -8.62 -1.83 5.39
CA GLY A 98 -9.83 -1.65 4.57
C GLY A 98 -9.90 -2.61 3.40
N ALA A 99 -8.83 -2.74 2.62
CA ALA A 99 -8.74 -3.68 1.51
C ALA A 99 -8.89 -5.14 1.94
N LEU A 100 -8.44 -5.49 3.15
CA LEU A 100 -8.59 -6.83 3.74
C LEU A 100 -9.95 -7.08 4.39
N GLY A 101 -10.91 -6.15 4.31
CA GLY A 101 -12.21 -6.27 4.95
C GLY A 101 -12.17 -6.22 6.48
N ILE A 102 -11.19 -5.51 7.06
CA ILE A 102 -10.98 -5.40 8.51
C ILE A 102 -11.46 -4.04 8.99
N ARG A 103 -12.52 -4.01 9.81
CA ARG A 103 -13.24 -2.77 10.18
C ARG A 103 -12.61 -2.01 11.33
N ASP A 104 -12.19 -2.71 12.37
CA ASP A 104 -11.69 -2.11 13.62
C ASP A 104 -10.78 -3.07 14.39
N ILE A 105 -10.17 -2.59 15.48
CA ILE A 105 -9.26 -3.34 16.33
C ILE A 105 -9.88 -4.66 16.83
N ARG A 106 -11.13 -4.64 17.30
CA ARG A 106 -11.79 -5.84 17.85
C ARG A 106 -12.06 -6.86 16.74
N HIS A 107 -12.52 -6.39 15.59
CA HIS A 107 -12.71 -7.22 14.41
C HIS A 107 -11.38 -7.85 13.97
N GLY A 108 -10.30 -7.07 13.90
CA GLY A 108 -8.96 -7.60 13.59
C GLY A 108 -8.53 -8.72 14.55
N PHE A 109 -8.72 -8.52 15.86
CA PHE A 109 -8.43 -9.59 16.83
C PHE A 109 -9.37 -10.79 16.72
N ASP A 110 -10.62 -10.60 16.36
CA ASP A 110 -11.55 -11.74 16.16
C ASP A 110 -11.11 -12.60 14.97
N LEU A 111 -10.57 -11.96 13.92
CA LEU A 111 -10.06 -12.64 12.73
C LEU A 111 -8.79 -13.47 13.00
N THR A 112 -8.00 -13.15 14.03
CA THR A 112 -6.80 -13.94 14.35
C THR A 112 -7.09 -15.43 14.60
N ASP A 113 -8.32 -15.77 15.01
CA ASP A 113 -8.73 -17.16 15.24
C ASP A 113 -9.72 -17.67 14.18
N LYS A 114 -10.44 -16.80 13.49
CA LYS A 114 -11.61 -17.15 12.66
C LYS A 114 -11.49 -16.67 11.21
N GLY A 115 -10.59 -15.72 10.92
CA GLY A 115 -10.40 -15.17 9.59
C GLY A 115 -9.91 -16.24 8.61
N GLU A 116 -10.38 -16.17 7.38
CA GLU A 116 -9.84 -16.97 6.30
C GLU A 116 -8.39 -16.55 6.04
N ILE A 117 -7.50 -17.50 5.76
CA ILE A 117 -6.14 -17.22 5.34
C ILE A 117 -6.13 -17.22 3.82
N ARG A 118 -5.61 -16.13 3.25
CA ARG A 118 -5.39 -15.95 1.82
C ARG A 118 -3.91 -15.69 1.57
N SER A 119 -3.36 -16.32 0.53
CA SER A 119 -1.98 -16.06 0.09
C SER A 119 -2.03 -14.90 -0.90
N LEU A 120 -1.52 -13.74 -0.48
CA LEU A 120 -1.60 -12.48 -1.23
C LEU A 120 -0.29 -12.15 -1.94
N ASP A 121 -0.43 -11.42 -3.02
CA ASP A 121 0.68 -10.85 -3.76
C ASP A 121 1.34 -9.73 -2.97
N VAL A 122 2.65 -9.65 -3.04
CA VAL A 122 3.45 -8.58 -2.44
C VAL A 122 4.15 -7.80 -3.54
N GLY A 123 3.89 -6.50 -3.59
CA GLY A 123 4.64 -5.61 -4.46
C GLY A 123 6.07 -5.44 -3.94
N MET A 124 7.02 -5.43 -4.85
CA MET A 124 8.43 -5.16 -4.57
C MET A 124 8.89 -3.96 -5.38
N ALA A 125 9.57 -3.02 -4.76
CA ALA A 125 10.24 -1.91 -5.42
C ALA A 125 11.67 -1.82 -4.90
N ASP A 126 12.65 -1.97 -5.78
CA ASP A 126 14.09 -1.97 -5.45
C ASP A 126 14.47 -2.93 -4.30
N GLY A 127 13.83 -4.10 -4.27
CA GLY A 127 14.05 -5.16 -3.29
C GLY A 127 13.32 -4.98 -1.95
N GLU A 128 12.56 -3.91 -1.78
CA GLU A 128 11.77 -3.65 -0.57
C GLU A 128 10.27 -3.87 -0.84
N PRO A 129 9.52 -4.52 0.07
CA PRO A 129 8.11 -4.82 -0.12
C PRO A 129 7.21 -3.59 0.05
N PHE A 130 6.06 -3.64 -0.61
CA PHE A 130 4.91 -2.77 -0.34
C PHE A 130 3.60 -3.55 -0.54
N MET A 131 2.56 -3.18 0.19
CA MET A 131 1.27 -3.88 0.12
C MET A 131 0.20 -3.04 -0.58
N VAL A 132 0.19 -1.74 -0.41
CA VAL A 132 -0.89 -0.89 -0.93
C VAL A 132 -0.54 -0.35 -2.30
N SER A 133 0.51 0.47 -2.40
CA SER A 133 0.87 1.12 -3.66
C SER A 133 2.28 1.68 -3.70
N CYS A 134 2.78 1.87 -4.93
CA CYS A 134 3.94 2.71 -5.22
C CYS A 134 3.53 3.80 -6.22
N ILE A 135 3.81 5.05 -5.89
CA ILE A 135 3.41 6.22 -6.68
C ILE A 135 4.67 6.94 -7.13
N ALA A 136 4.79 7.23 -8.43
CA ALA A 136 5.88 8.02 -8.99
C ALA A 136 5.37 9.39 -9.43
N GLY A 137 6.17 10.43 -9.18
CA GLY A 137 5.83 11.81 -9.51
C GLY A 137 5.05 12.51 -8.40
N PHE A 138 4.29 13.53 -8.76
CA PHE A 138 3.54 14.33 -7.80
C PHE A 138 2.32 13.56 -7.27
N PRO A 139 1.97 13.58 -5.99
CA PRO A 139 2.61 14.33 -4.89
C PRO A 139 3.06 13.42 -3.74
N ALA A 140 4.30 13.10 -3.67
CA ALA A 140 4.82 12.38 -2.52
C ALA A 140 4.60 13.15 -1.20
N ASP A 141 4.58 14.49 -1.24
CA ASP A 141 4.44 15.36 -0.07
C ASP A 141 3.01 15.84 0.24
N ALA A 142 2.05 15.66 -0.65
CA ALA A 142 0.68 16.21 -0.49
C ALA A 142 -0.19 15.49 0.56
N SER A 143 0.36 14.54 1.29
CA SER A 143 -0.38 13.78 2.33
C SER A 143 -0.95 14.64 3.47
N THR A 144 -0.51 15.90 3.59
CA THR A 144 -0.92 16.81 4.68
C THR A 144 -2.05 17.78 4.30
N ALA A 145 -2.33 18.01 3.03
CA ALA A 145 -3.18 19.10 2.57
C ALA A 145 -4.66 18.74 2.28
N ALA A 146 -5.00 17.45 2.16
CA ALA A 146 -6.38 17.05 1.81
C ALA A 146 -7.41 17.34 2.91
N SER A 147 -8.52 18.03 2.54
CA SER A 147 -9.64 18.28 3.44
C SER A 147 -10.35 16.98 3.87
N GLY A 148 -10.97 16.98 5.08
CA GLY A 148 -11.67 15.81 5.62
C GLY A 148 -12.77 15.25 4.70
N GLU A 149 -13.53 16.13 4.04
CA GLU A 149 -14.61 15.76 3.12
C GLU A 149 -14.10 15.07 1.84
N LEU A 150 -12.94 15.50 1.33
CA LEU A 150 -12.30 14.91 0.18
C LEU A 150 -11.72 13.54 0.52
N LYS A 151 -11.19 13.38 1.74
CA LYS A 151 -10.69 12.09 2.27
C LYS A 151 -11.78 11.03 2.39
N GLU A 152 -12.99 11.42 2.81
CA GLU A 152 -14.13 10.50 2.93
C GLU A 152 -14.63 9.99 1.58
N ARG A 153 -14.63 10.85 0.55
CA ARG A 153 -15.18 10.51 -0.79
C ARG A 153 -14.18 9.83 -1.71
N LEU A 154 -12.92 10.20 -1.63
CA LEU A 154 -11.88 9.78 -2.58
C LEU A 154 -10.75 8.97 -1.94
N GLY A 155 -10.76 8.81 -0.61
CA GLY A 155 -9.70 8.09 0.09
C GLY A 155 -8.31 8.68 -0.23
N THR A 156 -7.35 7.85 -0.64
CA THR A 156 -5.99 8.31 -0.99
C THR A 156 -5.95 9.06 -2.32
N LEU A 157 -6.95 8.89 -3.21
CA LEU A 157 -7.08 9.75 -4.40
C LEU A 157 -7.29 11.21 -4.01
N ALA A 158 -7.85 11.49 -2.81
CA ALA A 158 -7.93 12.83 -2.29
C ALA A 158 -6.55 13.49 -2.15
N PHE A 159 -5.52 12.73 -1.81
CA PHE A 159 -4.15 13.25 -1.71
C PHE A 159 -3.55 13.50 -3.09
N VAL A 160 -3.77 12.60 -4.06
CA VAL A 160 -3.36 12.81 -5.45
C VAL A 160 -4.05 14.05 -6.00
N VAL A 161 -5.36 14.18 -5.77
CA VAL A 161 -6.16 15.31 -6.22
C VAL A 161 -5.73 16.64 -5.59
N THR A 162 -5.52 16.69 -4.27
CA THR A 162 -5.08 17.91 -3.58
C THR A 162 -3.67 18.29 -4.03
N GLY A 163 -2.82 17.30 -4.24
CA GLY A 163 -1.50 17.52 -4.79
C GLY A 163 -1.54 18.11 -6.20
N ILE A 164 -2.37 17.58 -7.10
CA ILE A 164 -2.57 18.15 -8.44
C ILE A 164 -3.11 19.60 -8.35
N GLN A 165 -3.97 19.92 -7.38
CA GLN A 165 -4.46 21.30 -7.17
C GLN A 165 -3.36 22.29 -6.73
N GLU A 166 -2.37 21.83 -5.99
CA GLU A 166 -1.21 22.64 -5.60
C GLU A 166 -0.14 22.69 -6.71
N ALA A 167 -0.20 21.76 -7.67
CA ALA A 167 0.72 21.62 -8.79
C ALA A 167 0.45 22.59 -9.97
N VAL A 168 -0.25 23.70 -9.77
CA VAL A 168 -0.53 24.68 -10.87
C VAL A 168 0.74 25.21 -11.55
N GLU A 169 1.92 24.99 -10.94
CA GLU A 169 3.24 25.30 -11.51
C GLU A 169 4.10 24.02 -11.78
N PHE A 170 3.51 22.80 -11.66
CA PHE A 170 4.24 21.57 -11.91
C PHE A 170 4.37 21.34 -13.41
N GLU A 171 5.59 21.34 -13.92
CA GLU A 171 5.90 20.83 -15.25
C GLU A 171 5.89 19.30 -15.20
N GLY A 172 5.15 18.66 -16.11
CA GLY A 172 5.06 17.19 -16.16
C GLY A 172 6.44 16.53 -16.23
N LEU A 173 6.50 15.29 -15.77
CA LEU A 173 7.72 14.50 -15.81
C LEU A 173 7.78 13.74 -17.13
N GLU A 174 8.88 13.87 -17.87
CA GLU A 174 9.14 13.04 -19.05
C GLU A 174 9.51 11.62 -18.56
N LEU A 175 8.58 10.68 -18.75
CA LEU A 175 8.69 9.32 -18.27
C LEU A 175 8.59 8.32 -19.41
N ARG A 176 9.32 7.22 -19.22
CA ARG A 176 9.15 6.00 -19.98
C ARG A 176 8.81 4.85 -19.05
N LEU A 177 7.74 4.13 -19.38
CA LEU A 177 7.29 2.93 -18.71
C LEU A 177 7.49 1.72 -19.62
N ASP A 178 8.14 0.69 -19.10
CA ASP A 178 8.18 -0.64 -19.69
C ASP A 178 7.37 -1.58 -18.77
N LEU A 179 6.32 -2.22 -19.32
CA LEU A 179 5.37 -3.05 -18.58
C LEU A 179 5.42 -4.48 -19.10
N HIS A 180 5.51 -5.45 -18.21
CA HIS A 180 5.57 -6.88 -18.54
C HIS A 180 4.59 -7.69 -17.69
N GLY A 181 3.97 -8.71 -18.29
CA GLY A 181 2.95 -9.56 -17.65
C GLY A 181 1.55 -9.27 -18.19
N GLY A 182 0.50 -9.79 -17.55
CA GLY A 182 -0.88 -9.58 -18.00
C GLY A 182 -1.21 -10.12 -19.39
N GLY A 183 -0.34 -10.99 -19.93
CA GLY A 183 -0.51 -11.59 -21.25
C GLY A 183 0.37 -10.98 -22.35
N GLY A 184 1.28 -10.05 -22.02
CA GLY A 184 2.18 -9.44 -22.99
C GLY A 184 3.22 -8.50 -22.40
N SER A 185 3.76 -7.67 -23.27
CA SER A 185 4.59 -6.53 -22.93
C SER A 185 3.96 -5.30 -23.55
N ASP A 186 3.95 -4.21 -22.79
CA ASP A 186 3.43 -2.92 -23.22
C ASP A 186 4.43 -1.83 -22.84
N SER A 187 4.30 -0.64 -23.40
CA SER A 187 5.14 0.50 -23.06
C SER A 187 4.36 1.79 -23.23
N TRP A 188 4.68 2.77 -22.40
CA TRP A 188 4.19 4.13 -22.51
C TRP A 188 5.35 5.11 -22.40
N GLU A 189 5.30 6.21 -23.15
CA GLU A 189 6.31 7.27 -23.12
C GLU A 189 5.62 8.61 -23.32
N GLY A 190 5.92 9.59 -22.49
CA GLY A 190 5.34 10.92 -22.57
C GLY A 190 5.52 11.73 -21.29
N SER A 191 4.87 12.90 -21.26
CA SER A 191 4.83 13.76 -20.09
C SER A 191 3.69 13.34 -19.16
N ALA A 192 4.00 13.00 -17.92
CA ALA A 192 3.03 12.56 -16.93
C ALA A 192 3.09 13.42 -15.66
N VAL A 193 1.94 13.64 -15.04
CA VAL A 193 1.85 14.21 -13.69
C VAL A 193 2.22 13.16 -12.65
N THR A 194 1.74 11.93 -12.85
CA THR A 194 1.96 10.83 -11.90
C THR A 194 1.77 9.46 -12.54
N VAL A 195 2.47 8.47 -12.00
CA VAL A 195 2.25 7.04 -12.24
C VAL A 195 1.83 6.39 -10.94
N LEU A 196 0.70 5.69 -10.95
CA LEU A 196 0.09 5.02 -9.82
C LEU A 196 0.20 3.52 -10.04
N VAL A 197 0.92 2.81 -9.17
CA VAL A 197 1.10 1.35 -9.22
C VAL A 197 0.45 0.76 -7.98
N GLY A 198 -0.72 0.14 -8.14
CA GLY A 198 -1.51 -0.43 -7.06
C GLY A 198 -1.31 -1.94 -6.92
N ASN A 199 -1.07 -2.41 -5.70
CA ASN A 199 -1.08 -3.82 -5.33
C ASN A 199 -2.39 -4.20 -4.63
N ALA A 200 -2.73 -3.53 -3.50
CA ALA A 200 -4.01 -3.72 -2.82
C ALA A 200 -5.08 -2.71 -3.25
N ARG A 201 -4.76 -1.81 -4.18
CA ARG A 201 -5.60 -0.68 -4.52
C ARG A 201 -5.71 -0.47 -6.02
N ARG A 202 -6.95 -0.26 -6.48
CA ARG A 202 -7.25 0.23 -7.84
C ARG A 202 -7.24 1.75 -7.87
N PHE A 203 -6.73 2.29 -8.96
CA PHE A 203 -6.71 3.73 -9.22
C PHE A 203 -7.62 4.12 -10.40
N ILE A 204 -8.42 3.17 -10.88
CA ILE A 204 -9.33 3.33 -12.02
C ILE A 204 -10.78 3.29 -11.56
N GLU A 205 -11.67 3.90 -12.35
CA GLU A 205 -13.11 3.96 -12.09
C GLU A 205 -13.42 4.56 -10.71
N GLU A 206 -14.24 3.89 -9.90
CA GLU A 206 -14.58 4.35 -8.55
C GLU A 206 -13.48 4.04 -7.52
N GLY A 207 -12.33 3.50 -7.94
CA GLY A 207 -11.28 3.01 -7.06
C GLY A 207 -11.68 1.70 -6.38
N GLY A 208 -11.10 1.42 -5.21
CA GLY A 208 -11.44 0.24 -4.44
C GLY A 208 -10.28 -0.73 -4.25
N GLN A 209 -10.61 -1.97 -3.95
CA GLN A 209 -9.65 -3.05 -3.79
C GLN A 209 -9.17 -3.54 -5.16
N ALA A 210 -7.85 -3.75 -5.31
CA ALA A 210 -7.30 -4.50 -6.44
C ALA A 210 -7.37 -6.00 -6.18
N ASP A 211 -7.24 -6.81 -7.24
CA ASP A 211 -7.04 -8.25 -7.11
C ASP A 211 -5.61 -8.51 -6.61
N MET A 212 -5.48 -8.91 -5.36
CA MET A 212 -4.18 -9.18 -4.71
C MET A 212 -3.74 -10.65 -4.87
N GLU A 213 -4.38 -11.42 -5.76
CA GLU A 213 -4.10 -12.86 -5.90
C GLU A 213 -3.78 -13.27 -7.34
N ASP A 214 -3.75 -12.34 -8.29
CA ASP A 214 -3.57 -12.63 -9.72
C ASP A 214 -2.16 -12.35 -10.26
N GLY A 215 -1.26 -11.87 -9.40
CA GLY A 215 0.14 -11.60 -9.73
C GLY A 215 0.35 -10.32 -10.55
N LEU A 216 -0.63 -9.40 -10.58
CA LEU A 216 -0.57 -8.19 -11.39
C LEU A 216 -0.81 -6.93 -10.56
N PHE A 217 -0.14 -5.85 -10.93
CA PHE A 217 -0.47 -4.50 -10.48
C PHE A 217 -1.57 -3.90 -11.33
N ASP A 218 -2.42 -3.08 -10.72
CA ASP A 218 -3.22 -2.08 -11.41
C ASP A 218 -2.39 -0.81 -11.59
N VAL A 219 -2.14 -0.42 -12.84
CA VAL A 219 -1.26 0.72 -13.17
C VAL A 219 -2.07 1.80 -13.88
N ALA A 220 -1.97 3.03 -13.37
CA ALA A 220 -2.55 4.20 -14.03
C ALA A 220 -1.48 5.25 -14.28
N VAL A 221 -1.42 5.78 -15.49
CA VAL A 221 -0.58 6.91 -15.88
C VAL A 221 -1.48 8.10 -16.15
N VAL A 222 -1.26 9.19 -15.44
CA VAL A 222 -1.98 10.45 -15.65
C VAL A 222 -1.08 11.38 -16.43
N GLU A 223 -1.44 11.62 -17.71
CA GLU A 223 -0.69 12.53 -18.58
C GLU A 223 -0.77 13.97 -18.10
N ASP A 224 0.33 14.70 -18.29
CA ASP A 224 0.34 16.15 -18.19
C ASP A 224 -0.30 16.74 -19.48
N VAL A 225 -1.47 17.33 -19.30
CA VAL A 225 -2.18 17.99 -20.41
C VAL A 225 -2.10 19.50 -20.18
N PRO A 226 -1.41 20.26 -21.07
CA PRO A 226 -1.31 21.71 -20.95
C PRO A 226 -2.68 22.35 -21.12
N ALA A 227 -3.35 22.65 -20.04
CA ALA A 227 -4.56 23.48 -20.08
C ALA A 227 -4.90 23.98 -18.68
N GLY A 228 -4.58 25.19 -18.36
CA GLY A 228 -5.10 26.05 -17.29
C GLY A 228 -5.89 25.39 -16.15
N ASN A 229 -6.43 26.13 -15.23
CA ASN A 229 -7.16 25.70 -14.03
C ASN A 229 -8.34 24.71 -14.26
N LEU A 230 -8.72 24.45 -15.50
CA LEU A 230 -9.70 23.42 -15.89
C LEU A 230 -9.11 22.00 -15.95
N ALA A 231 -7.78 21.87 -16.02
CA ALA A 231 -7.14 20.56 -16.15
C ALA A 231 -7.21 19.74 -14.85
N VAL A 232 -7.18 20.40 -13.70
CA VAL A 232 -7.24 19.72 -12.40
C VAL A 232 -8.61 19.08 -12.15
N GLU A 233 -9.71 19.83 -12.36
CA GLU A 233 -11.07 19.27 -12.25
C GLU A 233 -11.28 18.15 -13.29
N ALA A 234 -10.76 18.33 -14.49
CA ALA A 234 -10.82 17.30 -15.51
C ALA A 234 -10.01 16.06 -15.13
N ALA A 235 -8.80 16.16 -14.58
CA ALA A 235 -8.01 15.03 -14.12
C ALA A 235 -8.72 14.28 -12.97
N ILE A 236 -9.40 15.00 -12.07
CA ILE A 236 -10.21 14.43 -10.99
C ILE A 236 -11.40 13.64 -11.53
N HIS A 237 -12.18 14.24 -12.44
CA HIS A 237 -13.31 13.55 -13.09
C HIS A 237 -12.85 12.34 -13.89
N ARG A 238 -11.64 12.37 -14.42
CA ARG A 238 -11.00 11.32 -15.20
C ARG A 238 -10.54 10.14 -14.40
N LEU A 239 -9.96 10.38 -13.22
CA LEU A 239 -9.65 9.33 -12.24
C LEU A 239 -10.92 8.68 -11.66
N LEU A 240 -12.06 9.36 -11.74
CA LEU A 240 -13.37 8.90 -11.29
C LEU A 240 -14.20 8.20 -12.38
N GLY A 241 -13.61 7.85 -13.54
CA GLY A 241 -14.28 7.04 -14.57
C GLY A 241 -15.09 7.80 -15.61
N GLU A 242 -15.12 9.12 -15.60
CA GLU A 242 -15.76 9.91 -16.65
C GLU A 242 -14.79 10.19 -17.80
N GLY A 243 -14.54 9.16 -18.57
CA GLY A 243 -13.81 8.99 -19.83
C GLY A 243 -12.92 10.12 -20.32
N THR A 244 -11.61 9.83 -20.50
CA THR A 244 -10.78 10.67 -21.35
C THR A 244 -9.47 10.01 -21.77
N ASP A 245 -8.97 10.47 -22.90
CA ASP A 245 -7.75 10.04 -23.57
C ASP A 245 -6.44 10.34 -22.80
N SER A 246 -6.49 10.89 -21.57
CA SER A 246 -5.30 11.33 -20.82
C SER A 246 -5.00 10.50 -19.53
N VAL A 247 -5.72 9.40 -19.32
CA VAL A 247 -5.39 8.42 -18.29
C VAL A 247 -5.25 7.06 -18.95
N HIS A 248 -4.06 6.51 -18.89
CA HIS A 248 -3.77 5.19 -19.45
C HIS A 248 -3.78 4.16 -18.34
N HIS A 249 -4.40 3.01 -18.60
CA HIS A 249 -4.55 1.91 -17.66
C HIS A 249 -3.87 0.66 -18.20
N PHE A 250 -3.10 0.03 -17.33
CA PHE A 250 -2.39 -1.20 -17.64
C PHE A 250 -2.52 -2.18 -16.48
N ARG A 251 -2.35 -3.46 -16.79
CA ARG A 251 -2.14 -4.50 -15.79
C ARG A 251 -0.81 -5.20 -16.09
N ALA A 252 0.08 -5.23 -15.12
CA ALA A 252 1.43 -5.74 -15.32
C ALA A 252 1.99 -6.41 -14.06
N ALA A 253 2.73 -7.52 -14.25
CA ALA A 253 3.47 -8.16 -13.17
C ALA A 253 4.79 -7.41 -12.85
N GLN A 254 5.28 -6.62 -13.80
CA GLN A 254 6.47 -5.79 -13.63
C GLN A 254 6.29 -4.46 -14.35
N VAL A 255 6.69 -3.40 -13.69
CA VAL A 255 6.69 -2.02 -14.20
C VAL A 255 8.07 -1.43 -13.96
N THR A 256 8.71 -0.93 -15.01
CA THR A 256 9.94 -0.13 -14.90
C THR A 256 9.61 1.29 -15.34
N VAL A 257 9.83 2.24 -14.44
CA VAL A 257 9.74 3.68 -14.71
C VAL A 257 11.14 4.22 -14.89
N THR A 258 11.38 4.95 -15.96
CA THR A 258 12.67 5.61 -16.25
C THR A 258 12.41 7.07 -16.60
N SER A 259 13.29 7.95 -16.13
CA SER A 259 13.31 9.39 -16.44
C SER A 259 14.75 9.85 -16.61
N ASP A 260 14.95 10.96 -17.33
CA ASP A 260 16.27 11.62 -17.43
C ASP A 260 16.61 12.41 -16.16
N ASP A 261 15.60 12.86 -15.40
CA ASP A 261 15.72 13.56 -14.13
C ASP A 261 15.25 12.69 -12.96
N PRO A 262 15.74 12.87 -11.74
CA PRO A 262 15.28 12.17 -10.57
C PRO A 262 13.78 12.37 -10.32
N VAL A 263 13.06 11.27 -10.15
CA VAL A 263 11.63 11.24 -9.85
C VAL A 263 11.42 10.81 -8.40
N THR A 264 10.54 11.48 -7.72
CA THR A 264 10.11 11.09 -6.37
C THR A 264 9.16 9.90 -6.43
N PHE A 265 9.48 8.85 -5.70
CA PHE A 265 8.62 7.67 -5.49
C PHE A 265 8.13 7.62 -4.06
N SER A 266 6.86 7.33 -3.88
CA SER A 266 6.24 7.04 -2.58
C SER A 266 5.78 5.59 -2.55
N ARG A 267 6.39 4.77 -1.71
CA ARG A 267 6.07 3.36 -1.51
C ARG A 267 5.42 3.17 -0.15
N ASP A 268 4.11 2.92 -0.13
CA ASP A 268 3.30 2.87 1.10
C ASP A 268 3.58 4.06 2.05
N GLY A 269 3.86 5.25 1.49
CA GLY A 269 4.19 6.47 2.22
C GLY A 269 5.68 6.70 2.51
N GLU A 270 6.58 5.77 2.18
CA GLU A 270 8.03 6.01 2.20
C GLU A 270 8.51 6.66 0.91
N ILE A 271 9.25 7.74 1.05
CA ILE A 271 9.70 8.59 -0.07
C ILE A 271 11.16 8.27 -0.40
N ALA A 272 11.45 8.12 -1.70
CA ALA A 272 12.79 8.00 -2.25
C ALA A 272 12.84 8.66 -3.64
N GLU A 273 14.02 9.11 -4.08
CA GLU A 273 14.24 9.67 -5.40
C GLU A 273 15.10 8.73 -6.24
N HIS A 274 14.65 8.46 -7.47
CA HIS A 274 15.35 7.61 -8.44
C HIS A 274 15.15 8.15 -9.86
N ASP A 275 16.13 8.00 -10.72
CA ASP A 275 16.02 8.18 -12.18
C ASP A 275 15.42 6.92 -12.84
N ARG A 276 15.51 5.79 -12.17
CA ARG A 276 14.93 4.53 -12.58
C ARG A 276 14.49 3.70 -11.38
N ALA A 277 13.24 3.23 -11.40
CA ALA A 277 12.71 2.29 -10.41
C ALA A 277 12.03 1.10 -11.11
N THR A 278 12.25 -0.09 -10.59
CA THR A 278 11.57 -1.31 -11.07
C THR A 278 10.73 -1.89 -9.96
N MET A 279 9.44 -2.02 -10.26
CA MET A 279 8.45 -2.66 -9.39
C MET A 279 8.03 -3.99 -10.00
N TYR A 280 7.89 -5.02 -9.18
CA TYR A 280 7.41 -6.33 -9.62
C TYR A 280 6.57 -6.99 -8.51
N THR A 281 5.64 -7.83 -8.90
CA THR A 281 4.88 -8.64 -7.96
C THR A 281 5.65 -9.89 -7.55
N ARG A 282 5.57 -10.25 -6.27
CA ARG A 282 5.86 -11.61 -5.78
C ARG A 282 4.51 -12.28 -5.55
N PRO A 283 4.06 -13.14 -6.49
CA PRO A 283 2.73 -13.74 -6.38
C PRO A 283 2.61 -14.62 -5.14
N GLN A 284 1.51 -14.47 -4.41
CA GLN A 284 1.14 -15.30 -3.27
C GLN A 284 2.27 -15.44 -2.22
N ALA A 285 3.02 -14.36 -1.99
CA ALA A 285 4.23 -14.35 -1.17
C ALA A 285 3.97 -14.07 0.32
N LEU A 286 2.72 -13.81 0.72
CA LEU A 286 2.37 -13.54 2.10
C LEU A 286 1.00 -14.12 2.46
N ASP A 287 0.94 -14.98 3.45
CA ASP A 287 -0.32 -15.42 4.03
C ASP A 287 -0.91 -14.35 4.95
N VAL A 288 -2.16 -13.95 4.69
CA VAL A 288 -2.84 -12.89 5.45
C VAL A 288 -4.23 -13.36 5.87
N ARG A 289 -4.63 -13.05 7.10
CA ARG A 289 -6.03 -13.25 7.53
C ARG A 289 -6.89 -12.10 7.07
N VAL A 290 -7.96 -12.44 6.37
CA VAL A 290 -8.90 -11.49 5.78
C VAL A 290 -10.26 -11.53 6.46
N GLY A 291 -10.97 -10.41 6.37
CA GLY A 291 -12.35 -10.29 6.84
C GLY A 291 -13.36 -10.78 5.81
N PRO A 292 -14.65 -10.89 6.21
CA PRO A 292 -15.71 -11.41 5.34
C PRO A 292 -16.08 -10.44 4.19
N GLU A 293 -15.62 -9.21 4.23
CA GLU A 293 -15.82 -8.19 3.19
C GLU A 293 -14.64 -8.12 2.19
N TYR A 294 -13.64 -8.97 2.37
CA TYR A 294 -12.56 -9.12 1.40
C TYR A 294 -13.07 -9.80 0.13
N GLU A 295 -12.78 -9.22 -1.01
CA GLU A 295 -13.16 -9.74 -2.32
C GLU A 295 -11.93 -10.29 -3.05
N PRO A 296 -11.78 -11.64 -3.18
CA PRO A 296 -10.62 -12.25 -3.85
C PRO A 296 -10.49 -11.86 -5.33
N ARG A 297 -11.60 -11.48 -5.95
CA ARG A 297 -11.66 -11.04 -7.35
C ARG A 297 -12.62 -9.87 -7.44
N PRO A 298 -12.19 -8.68 -7.08
CA PRO A 298 -13.03 -7.48 -7.20
C PRO A 298 -13.30 -7.18 -8.68
N ASP A 299 -14.59 -6.84 -8.97
CA ASP A 299 -15.06 -6.50 -10.33
C ASP A 299 -14.43 -5.20 -10.84
#